data_01448f8057a2a34a5c1c870453e5bc9c
#
_entry.id   01448f8057a2a34a5c1c870453e5bc9c
#
_cell.length_a   1.000
_cell.length_b   1.000
_cell.length_c   1.000
_cell.angle_alpha   90.00
_cell.angle_beta   90.00
_cell.angle_gamma   90.00
#
_symmetry.space_group_name_H-M   'P 1'
#
loop_
_entity.id
_entity.type
_entity.pdbx_description
1 polymer ?
#
loop_
_entity_poly.entity_id
_entity_poly.type
_entity_poly.pdbx_seq_one_letter_code
_entity_poly.pdbx_strand_id
1 'polypeptide(L)'
;MPKIRRAVSFGALVFIVLLSGLAFALDYRPATIKGMDVTITTEALGSFSGTVSRGDKMELLALSLRSAPEQEVVSLDEYMEINGQKLRPTHVEKDGLYYANYKIDDLYEFADTPEFRIVRQARVRKTSAIGLGPDYSLAEPISGLDEYKSQTAYIEVNDQTLRSKAGIEFASDSEIETIRQVAQWVNSSIRYDFENYYNGVYSARHTYDTRAGVCDEFANLSAAFLRIRGIPARYISGISFDGERFGNHGWLEVYFPNTGWVGVDSTYGEAGYLDAGHFAIAATADANDAVDFASTTMSRKPIAVSTTLGLPHVSVNSVEFFSGLTQATLKERIVHSGESFELEAGVKNISGHDAIFPIEIAAHKDFMATTTQQLVFLKKGEQKTLTWKLKAPKRDVSQGYYKYGVALLLPDGNVTSWLRMVPGTGTEGNTAHIEVRDISPTISGAALEIQVTLENSGGAAGRANLEIYFNGEKIGDASAELDALEKRAVTQKIGAIRAGKVTLKIMTDVEKTFEITVPEKIADEPLVATQTPTQPSPSAGLANEPQNPKPDFAAGIGPILIGGAVVAVIAALAAIALLSRR
;
A
#
# COMPACT_ATOMS: atom_id res chain seq x y z
N MET A 1 13.25 -37.91 42.96
CA MET A 1 13.18 -36.50 42.52
C MET A 1 14.48 -36.14 41.86
N PRO A 2 14.57 -36.11 40.53
CA PRO A 2 14.82 -34.97 39.71
C PRO A 2 14.31 -35.19 38.24
N LYS A 3 13.10 -34.80 37.90
CA LYS A 3 12.60 -34.87 36.50
C LYS A 3 11.79 -33.65 36.06
N ILE A 4 11.68 -32.59 36.90
CA ILE A 4 10.80 -31.42 36.59
C ILE A 4 11.57 -30.21 36.04
N ARG A 5 12.89 -30.16 36.11
CA ARG A 5 13.67 -28.95 35.69
C ARG A 5 14.06 -28.87 34.22
N ARG A 6 13.80 -29.88 33.36
CA ARG A 6 14.14 -29.84 31.93
C ARG A 6 12.98 -29.53 30.99
N ALA A 7 11.74 -29.55 31.45
CA ALA A 7 10.57 -29.25 30.61
C ALA A 7 10.25 -27.74 30.47
N VAL A 8 10.68 -26.91 31.45
CA VAL A 8 10.36 -25.48 31.44
C VAL A 8 11.28 -24.67 30.49
N SER A 9 12.53 -25.14 30.28
CA SER A 9 13.48 -24.46 29.38
C SER A 9 13.18 -24.69 27.88
N PHE A 10 12.56 -25.80 27.52
CA PHE A 10 12.23 -26.12 26.12
C PHE A 10 10.97 -25.40 25.64
N GLY A 11 9.97 -25.20 26.53
CA GLY A 11 8.77 -24.42 26.21
C GLY A 11 9.05 -22.93 26.06
N ALA A 12 9.97 -22.37 26.84
CA ALA A 12 10.37 -20.97 26.75
C ALA A 12 11.17 -20.68 25.46
N LEU A 13 12.00 -21.63 25.00
CA LEU A 13 12.78 -21.46 23.76
C LEU A 13 11.90 -21.56 22.51
N VAL A 14 10.90 -22.44 22.51
CA VAL A 14 9.93 -22.56 21.40
C VAL A 14 9.01 -21.32 21.36
N PHE A 15 8.67 -20.75 22.53
CA PHE A 15 7.86 -19.54 22.60
C PHE A 15 8.62 -18.28 22.12
N ILE A 16 9.93 -18.19 22.41
CA ILE A 16 10.78 -17.10 21.93
C ILE A 16 11.02 -17.19 20.42
N VAL A 17 11.17 -18.41 19.85
CA VAL A 17 11.33 -18.60 18.40
C VAL A 17 10.01 -18.32 17.65
N LEU A 18 8.85 -18.62 18.25
CA LEU A 18 7.54 -18.26 17.66
C LEU A 18 7.25 -16.76 17.75
N LEU A 19 7.71 -16.08 18.80
CA LEU A 19 7.58 -14.62 18.93
C LEU A 19 8.57 -13.87 18.00
N SER A 20 9.74 -14.41 17.74
CA SER A 20 10.68 -13.80 16.77
C SER A 20 10.21 -14.00 15.31
N GLY A 21 9.47 -15.08 15.00
CA GLY A 21 8.85 -15.28 13.69
C GLY A 21 7.63 -14.39 13.42
N LEU A 22 6.96 -13.89 14.46
CA LEU A 22 5.83 -12.95 14.34
C LEU A 22 6.27 -11.47 14.27
N ALA A 23 7.53 -11.17 14.56
CA ALA A 23 8.05 -9.81 14.52
C ALA A 23 8.51 -9.36 13.11
N PHE A 24 8.47 -10.23 12.09
CA PHE A 24 8.90 -9.92 10.72
C PHE A 24 7.77 -9.78 9.69
N ALA A 25 6.53 -9.82 10.11
CA ALA A 25 5.41 -9.37 9.27
C ALA A 25 5.16 -7.87 9.51
N LEU A 26 6.19 -7.04 9.41
CA LEU A 26 6.00 -5.62 9.20
C LEU A 26 5.58 -5.45 7.74
N ASP A 27 4.43 -4.88 7.56
CA ASP A 27 3.79 -4.52 6.30
C ASP A 27 4.66 -3.47 5.58
N TYR A 28 5.70 -3.94 4.86
CA TYR A 28 6.59 -3.09 4.08
C TYR A 28 5.87 -2.71 2.78
N ARG A 29 5.17 -1.58 2.78
CA ARG A 29 4.70 -1.01 1.51
C ARG A 29 5.89 -0.44 0.75
N PRO A 30 6.16 -0.87 -0.49
CA PRO A 30 7.31 -0.39 -1.28
C PRO A 30 7.43 1.13 -1.28
N ALA A 31 6.36 1.86 -1.59
CA ALA A 31 6.34 3.32 -1.66
C ALA A 31 6.76 4.04 -0.37
N THR A 32 6.89 3.35 0.77
CA THR A 32 7.38 3.94 2.03
C THR A 32 8.88 3.82 2.24
N ILE A 33 9.58 3.07 1.38
CA ILE A 33 11.00 2.72 1.57
C ILE A 33 11.89 3.81 0.99
N LYS A 34 12.57 4.56 1.86
CA LYS A 34 13.53 5.61 1.50
C LYS A 34 14.93 5.06 1.22
N GLY A 35 15.35 4.04 1.97
CA GLY A 35 16.68 3.46 1.85
C GLY A 35 16.66 1.96 2.10
N MET A 36 17.48 1.21 1.36
CA MET A 36 17.62 -0.23 1.51
C MET A 36 19.08 -0.65 1.30
N ASP A 37 19.59 -1.48 2.22
CA ASP A 37 20.88 -2.19 2.09
C ASP A 37 20.56 -3.67 1.94
N VAL A 38 20.97 -4.27 0.83
CA VAL A 38 20.63 -5.66 0.49
C VAL A 38 21.86 -6.44 0.02
N THR A 39 21.79 -7.76 0.16
CA THR A 39 22.68 -8.70 -0.54
C THR A 39 21.86 -9.43 -1.60
N ILE A 40 22.16 -9.20 -2.86
CA ILE A 40 21.50 -9.78 -4.03
C ILE A 40 22.37 -10.93 -4.52
N THR A 41 21.80 -12.12 -4.65
CA THR A 41 22.42 -13.28 -5.30
C THR A 41 21.59 -13.66 -6.51
N THR A 42 22.18 -13.65 -7.69
CA THR A 42 21.56 -14.16 -8.93
C THR A 42 22.37 -15.32 -9.47
N GLU A 43 21.68 -16.31 -10.00
CA GLU A 43 22.29 -17.46 -10.67
C GLU A 43 21.71 -17.61 -12.08
N ALA A 44 22.58 -17.88 -13.05
CA ALA A 44 22.15 -18.27 -14.37
C ALA A 44 22.75 -19.63 -14.71
N LEU A 45 21.93 -20.49 -15.29
CA LEU A 45 22.36 -21.79 -15.82
C LEU A 45 22.57 -21.67 -17.32
N GLY A 46 23.65 -22.22 -17.82
CA GLY A 46 23.93 -22.22 -19.24
C GLY A 46 24.58 -23.52 -19.70
N SER A 47 24.61 -23.70 -21.00
CA SER A 47 25.30 -24.79 -21.65
C SER A 47 25.73 -24.41 -23.07
N PHE A 48 26.73 -25.09 -23.59
CA PHE A 48 27.00 -25.03 -25.02
C PHE A 48 26.83 -26.41 -25.67
N SER A 49 26.42 -26.41 -26.93
CA SER A 49 26.16 -27.64 -27.69
C SER A 49 26.69 -27.51 -29.11
N GLY A 50 27.13 -28.65 -29.68
CA GLY A 50 27.72 -28.72 -31.00
C GLY A 50 28.99 -29.57 -31.01
N THR A 51 29.68 -29.60 -32.14
CA THR A 51 30.97 -30.31 -32.24
C THR A 51 32.12 -29.37 -31.86
N VAL A 52 32.64 -29.55 -30.66
CA VAL A 52 33.74 -28.74 -30.13
C VAL A 52 35.10 -29.34 -30.55
N SER A 53 36.02 -28.50 -30.95
CA SER A 53 37.38 -28.84 -31.34
C SER A 53 38.41 -28.07 -30.50
N ARG A 54 39.63 -28.56 -30.38
CA ARG A 54 40.71 -27.83 -29.70
C ARG A 54 40.93 -26.46 -30.33
N GLY A 55 41.04 -25.46 -29.46
CA GLY A 55 41.20 -24.04 -29.82
C GLY A 55 39.91 -23.33 -30.19
N ASP A 56 38.72 -23.99 -30.12
CA ASP A 56 37.46 -23.31 -30.19
C ASP A 56 37.23 -22.45 -28.91
N LYS A 57 36.80 -21.22 -29.10
CA LYS A 57 36.67 -20.21 -28.01
C LYS A 57 35.25 -19.76 -27.82
N MET A 58 34.97 -19.32 -26.60
CA MET A 58 33.70 -18.65 -26.25
C MET A 58 33.95 -17.35 -25.47
N GLU A 59 33.25 -16.34 -25.82
CA GLU A 59 33.11 -15.11 -25.06
C GLU A 59 31.65 -14.97 -24.67
N LEU A 60 31.38 -14.79 -23.37
CA LEU A 60 30.02 -14.61 -22.85
C LEU A 60 29.95 -13.31 -22.05
N LEU A 61 29.13 -12.40 -22.51
CA LEU A 61 28.78 -11.17 -21.82
C LEU A 61 27.50 -11.41 -20.98
N ALA A 62 27.58 -11.11 -19.69
CA ALA A 62 26.42 -11.12 -18.79
C ALA A 62 26.23 -9.71 -18.23
N LEU A 63 25.01 -9.13 -18.30
CA LEU A 63 24.74 -7.84 -17.68
C LEU A 63 25.13 -7.86 -16.21
N SER A 64 25.80 -6.82 -15.73
CA SER A 64 26.33 -6.73 -14.37
C SER A 64 25.85 -5.48 -13.66
N LEU A 65 25.85 -5.54 -12.32
CA LEU A 65 25.48 -4.42 -11.46
C LEU A 65 26.59 -3.36 -11.45
N ARG A 66 26.19 -2.08 -11.51
CA ARG A 66 27.09 -0.94 -11.33
C ARG A 66 26.51 0.09 -10.38
N SER A 67 27.39 0.90 -9.81
CA SER A 67 26.95 2.07 -9.04
C SER A 67 26.36 3.14 -9.95
N ALA A 68 25.35 3.83 -9.43
CA ALA A 68 24.65 4.97 -10.02
C ALA A 68 24.39 6.02 -8.92
N PRO A 69 23.92 7.23 -9.20
CA PRO A 69 23.77 8.28 -8.19
C PRO A 69 23.00 7.84 -6.93
N GLU A 70 21.96 7.03 -7.09
CA GLU A 70 21.12 6.56 -5.98
C GLU A 70 21.38 5.10 -5.60
N GLN A 71 22.36 4.44 -6.24
CA GLN A 71 22.68 3.02 -6.08
C GLN A 71 24.17 2.82 -5.91
N GLU A 72 24.62 2.40 -4.74
CA GLU A 72 26.01 2.07 -4.44
C GLU A 72 26.21 0.55 -4.45
N VAL A 73 27.03 0.02 -5.33
CA VAL A 73 27.50 -1.37 -5.26
C VAL A 73 28.68 -1.42 -4.30
N VAL A 74 28.42 -1.85 -3.07
CA VAL A 74 29.40 -1.91 -1.97
C VAL A 74 30.42 -3.03 -2.17
N SER A 75 29.94 -4.17 -2.67
CA SER A 75 30.79 -5.31 -3.05
C SER A 75 30.13 -6.10 -4.16
N LEU A 76 30.97 -6.69 -5.04
CA LEU A 76 30.52 -7.49 -6.17
C LEU A 76 31.46 -8.69 -6.31
N ASP A 77 30.91 -9.91 -6.22
CA ASP A 77 31.60 -11.17 -6.47
C ASP A 77 30.89 -11.91 -7.61
N GLU A 78 31.56 -12.05 -8.74
CA GLU A 78 31.03 -12.69 -9.94
C GLU A 78 31.99 -13.77 -10.46
N TYR A 79 31.43 -14.91 -10.82
CA TYR A 79 32.17 -15.98 -11.46
C TYR A 79 31.28 -16.89 -12.31
N MET A 80 31.86 -17.49 -13.33
CA MET A 80 31.30 -18.63 -14.03
C MET A 80 31.94 -19.90 -13.45
N GLU A 81 31.10 -20.85 -13.06
CA GLU A 81 31.56 -22.19 -12.64
C GLU A 81 31.25 -23.19 -13.75
N ILE A 82 32.29 -23.87 -14.23
CA ILE A 82 32.22 -24.90 -15.24
C ILE A 82 33.18 -26.04 -14.85
N ASN A 83 32.69 -27.29 -14.81
CA ASN A 83 33.43 -28.45 -14.39
C ASN A 83 34.21 -28.25 -13.06
N GLY A 84 33.60 -27.58 -12.07
CA GLY A 84 34.19 -27.24 -10.77
C GLY A 84 35.26 -26.14 -10.79
N GLN A 85 35.60 -25.60 -11.96
CA GLN A 85 36.50 -24.45 -12.10
C GLN A 85 35.70 -23.14 -12.01
N LYS A 86 36.25 -22.14 -11.28
CA LYS A 86 35.70 -20.80 -11.18
C LYS A 86 36.47 -19.83 -12.07
N LEU A 87 35.82 -19.36 -13.11
CA LEU A 87 36.34 -18.35 -14.03
C LEU A 87 35.84 -16.96 -13.60
N ARG A 88 36.81 -16.04 -13.36
CA ARG A 88 36.47 -14.63 -13.04
C ARG A 88 36.32 -13.83 -14.31
N PRO A 89 35.31 -12.95 -14.40
CA PRO A 89 35.15 -12.09 -15.57
C PRO A 89 36.13 -10.92 -15.55
N THR A 90 36.32 -10.33 -16.73
CA THR A 90 36.71 -8.93 -16.85
C THR A 90 35.45 -8.10 -17.06
N HIS A 91 35.43 -6.85 -16.56
CA HIS A 91 34.27 -5.99 -16.79
C HIS A 91 34.52 -5.10 -17.99
N VAL A 92 33.48 -4.94 -18.82
CA VAL A 92 33.54 -4.12 -20.04
C VAL A 92 32.24 -3.28 -20.14
N GLU A 93 32.39 -2.06 -20.67
CA GLU A 93 31.27 -1.25 -21.05
C GLU A 93 31.08 -1.33 -22.57
N LYS A 94 29.88 -1.66 -23.00
CA LYS A 94 29.52 -1.77 -24.41
C LYS A 94 28.12 -1.22 -24.62
N ASP A 95 27.96 -0.31 -25.60
CA ASP A 95 26.66 0.30 -25.93
C ASP A 95 25.95 0.93 -24.69
N GLY A 96 26.75 1.51 -23.77
CA GLY A 96 26.25 2.10 -22.51
C GLY A 96 25.88 1.10 -21.41
N LEU A 97 25.98 -0.20 -21.69
CA LEU A 97 25.68 -1.30 -20.75
C LEU A 97 26.96 -1.86 -20.12
N TYR A 98 26.86 -2.28 -18.87
CA TYR A 98 27.98 -2.81 -18.08
C TYR A 98 27.89 -4.33 -17.99
N TYR A 99 28.95 -5.02 -18.47
CA TYR A 99 28.97 -6.48 -18.58
C TYR A 99 30.14 -7.10 -17.80
N ALA A 100 29.85 -8.25 -17.19
CA ALA A 100 30.83 -9.25 -16.81
C ALA A 100 31.14 -10.09 -18.06
N ASN A 101 32.40 -10.03 -18.53
CA ASN A 101 32.87 -10.73 -19.73
C ASN A 101 33.66 -11.97 -19.34
N TYR A 102 33.11 -13.14 -19.61
CA TYR A 102 33.74 -14.43 -19.38
C TYR A 102 34.37 -14.95 -20.69
N LYS A 103 35.65 -15.35 -20.65
CA LYS A 103 36.38 -15.88 -21.80
C LYS A 103 36.83 -17.29 -21.53
N ILE A 104 36.56 -18.18 -22.47
CA ILE A 104 37.07 -19.55 -22.51
C ILE A 104 37.89 -19.69 -23.80
N ASP A 105 39.20 -19.90 -23.64
CA ASP A 105 40.14 -19.95 -24.76
C ASP A 105 40.24 -21.32 -25.42
N ASP A 106 39.80 -22.38 -24.78
CA ASP A 106 39.67 -23.71 -25.35
C ASP A 106 38.44 -24.45 -24.80
N LEU A 107 37.32 -24.40 -25.54
CA LEU A 107 36.09 -25.08 -25.18
C LEU A 107 36.21 -26.60 -25.12
N TYR A 108 37.24 -27.17 -25.80
CA TYR A 108 37.46 -28.62 -25.82
C TYR A 108 37.77 -29.17 -24.43
N GLU A 109 38.36 -28.38 -23.54
CA GLU A 109 38.59 -28.75 -22.14
C GLU A 109 37.30 -29.05 -21.35
N PHE A 110 36.17 -28.54 -21.83
CA PHE A 110 34.87 -28.68 -21.20
C PHE A 110 33.87 -29.45 -22.08
N ALA A 111 34.31 -30.11 -23.14
CA ALA A 111 33.43 -30.78 -24.09
C ALA A 111 32.56 -31.88 -23.47
N ASP A 112 33.08 -32.57 -22.43
CA ASP A 112 32.36 -33.64 -21.71
C ASP A 112 31.44 -33.11 -20.61
N THR A 113 31.54 -31.81 -20.24
CA THR A 113 30.76 -31.13 -19.19
C THR A 113 30.41 -29.71 -19.66
N PRO A 114 29.53 -29.59 -20.68
CA PRO A 114 29.27 -28.33 -21.35
C PRO A 114 28.36 -27.37 -20.53
N GLU A 115 27.86 -27.83 -19.38
CA GLU A 115 27.05 -27.03 -18.49
C GLU A 115 27.88 -26.08 -17.65
N PHE A 116 27.41 -24.85 -17.50
CA PHE A 116 28.04 -23.86 -16.64
C PHE A 116 26.99 -23.11 -15.82
N ARG A 117 27.45 -22.55 -14.72
CA ARG A 117 26.64 -21.68 -13.84
C ARG A 117 27.36 -20.36 -13.67
N ILE A 118 26.63 -19.26 -13.88
CA ILE A 118 27.08 -17.90 -13.54
C ILE A 118 26.49 -17.54 -12.22
N VAL A 119 27.33 -17.13 -11.27
CA VAL A 119 26.89 -16.67 -9.95
C VAL A 119 27.35 -15.24 -9.77
N ARG A 120 26.43 -14.40 -9.32
CA ARG A 120 26.69 -13.03 -8.90
C ARG A 120 26.18 -12.86 -7.48
N GLN A 121 27.03 -12.34 -6.60
CA GLN A 121 26.64 -11.87 -5.28
C GLN A 121 27.09 -10.42 -5.11
N ALA A 122 26.16 -9.53 -4.88
CA ALA A 122 26.40 -8.11 -4.71
C ALA A 122 25.77 -7.60 -3.42
N ARG A 123 26.51 -6.81 -2.65
CA ARG A 123 25.90 -5.95 -1.63
C ARG A 123 25.64 -4.59 -2.23
N VAL A 124 24.39 -4.14 -2.17
CA VAL A 124 23.94 -2.91 -2.79
C VAL A 124 23.20 -2.06 -1.76
N ARG A 125 23.53 -0.77 -1.71
CA ARG A 125 22.76 0.25 -1.01
C ARG A 125 22.02 1.09 -2.01
N LYS A 126 20.73 1.19 -1.85
CA LYS A 126 19.87 2.06 -2.63
C LYS A 126 19.27 3.12 -1.73
N THR A 127 19.21 4.36 -2.23
CA THR A 127 18.49 5.45 -1.58
C THR A 127 17.50 6.03 -2.58
N SER A 128 16.39 6.55 -2.07
CA SER A 128 15.39 7.26 -2.86
C SER A 128 15.25 8.68 -2.33
N ALA A 129 15.11 9.63 -3.24
CA ALA A 129 14.86 11.02 -2.93
C ALA A 129 13.53 11.44 -3.55
N ILE A 130 12.67 12.05 -2.75
CA ILE A 130 11.44 12.69 -3.23
C ILE A 130 11.71 14.16 -3.42
N GLY A 131 11.47 14.65 -4.62
CA GLY A 131 11.60 16.05 -4.96
C GLY A 131 11.90 16.24 -6.44
N LEU A 132 11.12 17.07 -7.06
CA LEU A 132 11.30 17.49 -8.45
C LEU A 132 11.83 18.92 -8.48
N GLY A 133 12.65 19.22 -9.49
CA GLY A 133 13.00 20.59 -9.86
C GLY A 133 11.76 21.36 -10.36
N PRO A 134 11.94 22.63 -10.74
CA PRO A 134 10.87 23.40 -11.33
C PRO A 134 10.28 22.71 -12.56
N ASP A 135 8.97 22.77 -12.69
CA ASP A 135 8.26 22.22 -13.84
C ASP A 135 8.77 22.81 -15.17
N TYR A 136 8.77 21.99 -16.22
CA TYR A 136 9.18 22.38 -17.56
C TYR A 136 7.98 22.49 -18.49
N SER A 137 7.96 23.50 -19.35
CA SER A 137 6.90 23.69 -20.34
C SER A 137 7.17 22.86 -21.59
N LEU A 138 6.30 21.92 -21.91
CA LEU A 138 6.37 21.11 -23.13
C LEU A 138 6.04 21.88 -24.42
N ALA A 139 5.66 23.16 -24.32
CA ALA A 139 5.63 24.07 -25.46
C ALA A 139 7.06 24.32 -26.02
N GLU A 140 8.10 24.13 -25.20
CA GLU A 140 9.50 24.17 -25.60
C GLU A 140 10.03 22.75 -25.78
N PRO A 141 10.60 22.39 -26.96
CA PRO A 141 11.13 21.06 -27.20
C PRO A 141 12.31 20.72 -26.28
N ILE A 142 12.31 19.55 -25.67
CA ILE A 142 13.47 19.00 -24.97
C ILE A 142 14.50 18.59 -26.01
N SER A 143 15.65 19.30 -26.07
CA SER A 143 16.72 19.05 -27.03
C SER A 143 17.61 17.88 -26.63
N GLY A 144 18.23 17.23 -27.60
CA GLY A 144 19.05 16.03 -27.38
C GLY A 144 18.21 14.81 -27.01
N LEU A 145 18.87 13.73 -26.61
CA LEU A 145 18.23 12.48 -26.17
C LEU A 145 17.24 11.89 -27.20
N ASP A 146 17.55 12.06 -28.50
CA ASP A 146 16.65 11.66 -29.59
C ASP A 146 16.39 10.16 -29.63
N GLU A 147 17.34 9.36 -29.19
CA GLU A 147 17.19 7.91 -29.00
C GLU A 147 16.00 7.59 -28.10
N TYR A 148 15.85 8.33 -26.98
CA TYR A 148 14.80 8.12 -25.98
C TYR A 148 13.50 8.86 -26.28
N LYS A 149 13.39 9.49 -27.44
CA LYS A 149 12.16 10.08 -28.01
C LYS A 149 11.70 9.32 -29.26
N SER A 150 12.56 8.47 -29.82
CA SER A 150 12.33 7.78 -31.08
C SER A 150 11.49 6.52 -30.91
N GLN A 151 10.93 6.05 -32.03
CA GLN A 151 10.26 4.78 -32.13
C GLN A 151 11.28 3.63 -32.01
N THR A 152 10.87 2.56 -31.33
CA THR A 152 11.58 1.29 -31.29
C THR A 152 10.67 0.15 -31.73
N ALA A 153 11.13 -1.09 -31.59
CA ALA A 153 10.31 -2.25 -31.94
C ALA A 153 9.06 -2.39 -31.09
N TYR A 154 9.14 -2.00 -29.80
CA TYR A 154 8.04 -2.16 -28.85
C TYR A 154 7.40 -0.84 -28.41
N ILE A 155 7.96 0.31 -28.77
CA ILE A 155 7.47 1.65 -28.42
C ILE A 155 7.10 2.40 -29.69
N GLU A 156 5.82 2.29 -30.10
CA GLU A 156 5.33 2.79 -31.40
C GLU A 156 4.87 4.25 -31.34
N VAL A 157 5.81 5.19 -31.30
CA VAL A 157 5.50 6.65 -31.25
C VAL A 157 4.78 7.19 -32.48
N ASN A 158 4.82 6.48 -33.61
CA ASN A 158 4.18 6.88 -34.87
C ASN A 158 2.78 6.27 -35.03
N ASP A 159 2.33 5.40 -34.12
CA ASP A 159 0.99 4.81 -34.17
C ASP A 159 -0.09 5.89 -33.98
N GLN A 160 -1.04 5.97 -34.92
CA GLN A 160 -2.07 7.01 -34.92
C GLN A 160 -3.03 6.94 -33.75
N THR A 161 -3.31 5.71 -33.25
CA THR A 161 -4.20 5.52 -32.11
C THR A 161 -3.55 6.02 -30.82
N LEU A 162 -2.27 5.66 -30.59
CA LEU A 162 -1.50 6.13 -29.44
C LEU A 162 -1.29 7.65 -29.48
N ARG A 163 -0.99 8.20 -30.67
CA ARG A 163 -0.86 9.66 -30.85
C ARG A 163 -2.16 10.39 -30.54
N SER A 164 -3.29 9.88 -31.06
CA SER A 164 -4.60 10.47 -30.78
C SER A 164 -4.93 10.43 -29.30
N LYS A 165 -4.69 9.31 -28.66
CA LYS A 165 -4.89 9.14 -27.21
C LYS A 165 -4.02 10.12 -26.43
N ALA A 166 -2.72 10.17 -26.72
CA ALA A 166 -1.78 11.06 -26.03
C ALA A 166 -2.14 12.55 -26.21
N GLY A 167 -2.59 12.96 -27.41
CA GLY A 167 -2.98 14.33 -27.70
C GLY A 167 -4.29 14.77 -27.04
N ILE A 168 -5.17 13.84 -26.66
CA ILE A 168 -6.44 14.14 -25.97
C ILE A 168 -6.30 14.05 -24.46
N GLU A 169 -5.76 12.97 -23.96
CA GLU A 169 -5.75 12.66 -22.52
C GLU A 169 -4.57 13.29 -21.78
N PHE A 170 -3.43 13.45 -22.47
CA PHE A 170 -2.18 13.94 -21.86
C PHE A 170 -1.73 15.27 -22.50
N ALA A 171 -2.67 16.13 -22.80
CA ALA A 171 -2.44 17.38 -23.54
C ALA A 171 -1.86 18.53 -22.69
N SER A 172 -1.48 18.28 -21.45
CA SER A 172 -0.88 19.28 -20.56
C SER A 172 0.43 19.83 -21.12
N ASP A 173 0.66 21.15 -20.97
CA ASP A 173 1.96 21.79 -21.25
C ASP A 173 2.96 21.60 -20.09
N SER A 174 2.51 21.17 -18.92
CA SER A 174 3.36 20.83 -17.79
C SER A 174 3.94 19.42 -17.97
N GLU A 175 5.27 19.32 -17.91
CA GLU A 175 5.97 18.04 -17.96
C GLU A 175 5.58 17.14 -16.78
N ILE A 176 5.62 17.68 -15.56
CA ILE A 176 5.28 16.96 -14.33
C ILE A 176 3.86 16.40 -14.42
N GLU A 177 2.90 17.23 -14.84
CA GLU A 177 1.51 16.82 -14.94
C GLU A 177 1.31 15.77 -16.05
N THR A 178 1.99 15.87 -17.19
CA THR A 178 1.95 14.89 -18.27
C THR A 178 2.46 13.52 -17.80
N ILE A 179 3.61 13.48 -17.11
CA ILE A 179 4.20 12.25 -16.57
C ILE A 179 3.25 11.62 -15.53
N ARG A 180 2.73 12.43 -14.62
CA ARG A 180 1.75 11.99 -13.62
C ARG A 180 0.50 11.39 -14.28
N GLN A 181 -0.06 12.07 -15.28
CA GLN A 181 -1.27 11.60 -16.00
C GLN A 181 -1.01 10.28 -16.73
N VAL A 182 0.11 10.14 -17.42
CA VAL A 182 0.48 8.90 -18.12
C VAL A 182 0.64 7.76 -17.13
N ALA A 183 1.44 7.94 -16.08
CA ALA A 183 1.66 6.91 -15.07
C ALA A 183 0.35 6.48 -14.38
N GLN A 184 -0.48 7.44 -13.97
CA GLN A 184 -1.79 7.17 -13.37
C GLN A 184 -2.72 6.42 -14.31
N TRP A 185 -2.78 6.85 -15.59
CA TRP A 185 -3.67 6.23 -16.56
C TRP A 185 -3.25 4.80 -16.87
N VAL A 186 -1.96 4.54 -17.09
CA VAL A 186 -1.44 3.20 -17.36
C VAL A 186 -1.69 2.30 -16.16
N ASN A 187 -1.33 2.75 -14.94
CA ASN A 187 -1.56 2.00 -13.70
C ASN A 187 -3.03 1.60 -13.52
N SER A 188 -3.98 2.53 -13.77
CA SER A 188 -5.40 2.28 -13.54
C SER A 188 -6.13 1.59 -14.69
N SER A 189 -5.57 1.61 -15.91
CA SER A 189 -6.25 1.14 -17.12
C SER A 189 -5.74 -0.19 -17.66
N ILE A 190 -4.56 -0.63 -17.23
CA ILE A 190 -3.94 -1.88 -17.64
C ILE A 190 -4.02 -2.88 -16.49
N ARG A 191 -4.49 -4.09 -16.80
CA ARG A 191 -4.56 -5.19 -15.83
C ARG A 191 -3.24 -5.94 -15.83
N TYR A 192 -2.66 -6.14 -14.66
CA TYR A 192 -1.47 -6.99 -14.53
C TYR A 192 -1.85 -8.45 -14.74
N ASP A 193 -1.21 -9.13 -15.71
CA ASP A 193 -1.57 -10.47 -16.17
C ASP A 193 -0.33 -11.33 -16.38
N PHE A 194 0.23 -11.82 -15.28
CA PHE A 194 1.44 -12.62 -15.29
C PHE A 194 1.28 -13.94 -16.07
N GLU A 195 0.14 -14.59 -15.94
CA GLU A 195 -0.08 -15.92 -16.55
C GLU A 195 0.01 -15.90 -18.08
N ASN A 196 -0.48 -14.82 -18.72
CA ASN A 196 -0.56 -14.74 -20.17
C ASN A 196 0.59 -13.96 -20.82
N TYR A 197 1.33 -13.14 -20.05
CA TYR A 197 2.33 -12.20 -20.62
C TYR A 197 3.77 -12.48 -20.19
N TYR A 198 4.02 -13.31 -19.18
CA TYR A 198 5.37 -13.54 -18.63
C TYR A 198 6.41 -14.06 -19.65
N ASN A 199 5.98 -14.81 -20.69
CA ASN A 199 6.89 -15.48 -21.62
C ASN A 199 7.26 -14.66 -22.86
N GLY A 200 6.95 -13.38 -22.91
CA GLY A 200 7.27 -12.54 -24.07
C GLY A 200 7.11 -11.07 -23.77
N VAL A 201 7.70 -10.22 -24.59
CA VAL A 201 7.54 -8.76 -24.53
C VAL A 201 6.59 -8.35 -25.65
N TYR A 202 5.58 -7.55 -25.32
CA TYR A 202 4.60 -7.04 -26.27
C TYR A 202 4.71 -5.52 -26.44
N SER A 203 4.25 -5.06 -27.61
CA SER A 203 4.38 -3.65 -27.95
C SER A 203 3.37 -2.76 -27.22
N ALA A 204 3.66 -1.45 -27.16
CA ALA A 204 2.80 -0.44 -26.56
C ALA A 204 1.39 -0.45 -27.19
N ARG A 205 1.30 -0.64 -28.53
CA ARG A 205 0.03 -0.72 -29.21
C ARG A 205 -0.76 -1.98 -28.83
N HIS A 206 -0.11 -3.12 -28.74
CA HIS A 206 -0.75 -4.36 -28.28
C HIS A 206 -1.32 -4.19 -26.87
N THR A 207 -0.51 -3.65 -25.94
CA THR A 207 -0.93 -3.39 -24.56
C THR A 207 -2.10 -2.42 -24.47
N TYR A 208 -2.08 -1.37 -25.30
CA TYR A 208 -3.20 -0.42 -25.37
C TYR A 208 -4.50 -1.10 -25.81
N ASP A 209 -4.45 -2.00 -26.77
CA ASP A 209 -5.65 -2.68 -27.31
C ASP A 209 -6.18 -3.76 -26.33
N THR A 210 -5.30 -4.56 -25.74
CA THR A 210 -5.65 -5.68 -24.85
C THR A 210 -5.96 -5.28 -23.42
N ARG A 211 -5.47 -4.11 -22.98
CA ARG A 211 -5.59 -3.64 -21.60
C ARG A 211 -5.00 -4.62 -20.57
N ALA A 212 -3.96 -5.35 -20.95
CA ALA A 212 -3.30 -6.33 -20.11
C ALA A 212 -1.82 -6.42 -20.46
N GLY A 213 -0.99 -6.80 -19.48
CA GLY A 213 0.44 -6.99 -19.62
C GLY A 213 1.12 -7.23 -18.29
N VAL A 214 2.44 -7.33 -18.30
CA VAL A 214 3.31 -7.30 -17.11
C VAL A 214 4.13 -6.00 -17.09
N CYS A 215 5.16 -5.91 -16.27
CA CYS A 215 5.97 -4.70 -16.10
C CYS A 215 6.50 -4.11 -17.43
N ASP A 216 6.93 -4.97 -18.36
CA ASP A 216 7.48 -4.56 -19.65
C ASP A 216 6.44 -3.84 -20.50
N GLU A 217 5.20 -4.33 -20.53
CA GLU A 217 4.09 -3.73 -21.24
C GLU A 217 3.65 -2.40 -20.63
N PHE A 218 3.62 -2.32 -19.29
CA PHE A 218 3.35 -1.06 -18.59
C PHE A 218 4.41 -0.01 -18.92
N ALA A 219 5.69 -0.40 -18.90
CA ALA A 219 6.80 0.47 -19.26
C ALA A 219 6.74 0.90 -20.74
N ASN A 220 6.58 -0.04 -21.68
CA ASN A 220 6.54 0.25 -23.11
C ASN A 220 5.39 1.20 -23.46
N LEU A 221 4.19 0.98 -22.92
CA LEU A 221 3.03 1.84 -23.16
C LEU A 221 3.22 3.24 -22.56
N SER A 222 3.76 3.33 -21.36
CA SER A 222 4.08 4.61 -20.72
C SER A 222 5.13 5.38 -21.52
N ALA A 223 6.20 4.70 -21.94
CA ALA A 223 7.24 5.29 -22.77
C ALA A 223 6.69 5.81 -24.12
N ALA A 224 5.78 5.05 -24.76
CA ALA A 224 5.16 5.48 -26.02
C ALA A 224 4.40 6.81 -25.85
N PHE A 225 3.56 6.92 -24.82
CA PHE A 225 2.81 8.15 -24.56
C PHE A 225 3.74 9.32 -24.20
N LEU A 226 4.76 9.11 -23.37
CA LEU A 226 5.71 10.14 -22.97
C LEU A 226 6.53 10.63 -24.15
N ARG A 227 7.07 9.71 -24.98
CA ARG A 227 7.81 10.06 -26.20
C ARG A 227 6.96 10.79 -27.22
N ILE A 228 5.69 10.41 -27.39
CA ILE A 228 4.73 11.15 -28.24
C ILE A 228 4.57 12.59 -27.77
N ARG A 229 4.63 12.82 -26.45
CA ARG A 229 4.58 14.16 -25.85
C ARG A 229 5.95 14.90 -25.89
N GLY A 230 6.99 14.28 -26.47
CA GLY A 230 8.32 14.86 -26.58
C GLY A 230 9.20 14.68 -25.34
N ILE A 231 8.76 13.92 -24.35
CA ILE A 231 9.49 13.64 -23.11
C ILE A 231 10.41 12.43 -23.35
N PRO A 232 11.74 12.56 -23.17
CA PRO A 232 12.65 11.42 -23.28
C PRO A 232 12.36 10.41 -22.17
N ALA A 233 12.15 9.15 -22.54
CA ALA A 233 11.91 8.05 -21.63
C ALA A 233 12.77 6.86 -22.02
N ARG A 234 13.48 6.24 -21.04
CA ARG A 234 14.29 5.04 -21.24
C ARG A 234 13.80 3.91 -20.36
N TYR A 235 13.93 2.69 -20.87
CA TYR A 235 13.59 1.47 -20.16
C TYR A 235 14.71 1.09 -19.20
N ILE A 236 14.36 0.67 -18.01
CA ILE A 236 15.28 0.15 -16.99
C ILE A 236 14.93 -1.30 -16.72
N SER A 237 15.91 -2.19 -16.89
CA SER A 237 15.83 -3.57 -16.42
C SER A 237 16.52 -3.69 -15.07
N GLY A 238 15.93 -4.42 -14.14
CA GLY A 238 16.49 -4.59 -12.82
C GLY A 238 15.74 -5.57 -11.93
N ILE A 239 15.84 -5.34 -10.65
CA ILE A 239 15.21 -6.14 -9.59
C ILE A 239 14.39 -5.17 -8.73
N SER A 240 13.14 -5.51 -8.42
CA SER A 240 12.34 -4.73 -7.50
C SER A 240 11.69 -5.56 -6.40
N PHE A 241 11.25 -4.88 -5.34
CA PHE A 241 10.47 -5.42 -4.23
C PHE A 241 8.99 -5.07 -4.43
N ASP A 242 8.12 -6.08 -4.52
CA ASP A 242 6.68 -5.89 -4.76
C ASP A 242 5.83 -5.73 -3.48
N GLY A 243 6.48 -5.69 -2.31
CA GLY A 243 5.85 -5.69 -1.00
C GLY A 243 5.88 -7.05 -0.29
N GLU A 244 6.07 -8.13 -1.04
CA GLU A 244 6.16 -9.50 -0.52
C GLU A 244 7.51 -10.15 -0.84
N ARG A 245 8.03 -9.94 -2.05
CA ARG A 245 9.24 -10.59 -2.56
C ARG A 245 9.99 -9.71 -3.56
N PHE A 246 11.25 -10.08 -3.81
CA PHE A 246 12.03 -9.51 -4.89
C PHE A 246 11.89 -10.34 -6.16
N GLY A 247 11.83 -9.66 -7.30
CA GLY A 247 11.74 -10.27 -8.61
C GLY A 247 12.41 -9.44 -9.69
N ASN A 248 12.64 -10.05 -10.86
CA ASN A 248 13.06 -9.31 -12.06
C ASN A 248 11.93 -8.35 -12.45
N HIS A 249 12.30 -7.13 -12.81
CA HIS A 249 11.32 -6.07 -13.05
C HIS A 249 11.82 -5.06 -14.09
N GLY A 250 10.86 -4.45 -14.82
CA GLY A 250 11.10 -3.40 -15.78
C GLY A 250 10.28 -2.15 -15.45
N TRP A 251 10.93 -0.97 -15.54
CA TRP A 251 10.31 0.33 -15.32
C TRP A 251 10.91 1.38 -16.24
N LEU A 252 10.60 2.65 -16.03
CA LEU A 252 11.14 3.77 -16.80
C LEU A 252 11.97 4.71 -15.94
N GLU A 253 12.91 5.38 -16.59
CA GLU A 253 13.37 6.69 -16.20
C GLU A 253 12.97 7.69 -17.27
N VAL A 254 12.51 8.86 -16.85
CA VAL A 254 12.14 9.98 -17.70
C VAL A 254 13.06 11.16 -17.44
N TYR A 255 13.36 11.93 -18.47
CA TYR A 255 14.29 13.04 -18.35
C TYR A 255 13.57 14.36 -18.11
N PHE A 256 13.81 14.93 -16.94
CA PHE A 256 13.37 16.28 -16.58
C PHE A 256 14.50 17.28 -16.84
N PRO A 257 14.34 18.29 -17.69
CA PRO A 257 15.40 19.27 -17.98
C PRO A 257 15.99 19.96 -16.74
N ASN A 258 15.17 20.16 -15.71
CA ASN A 258 15.57 20.84 -14.48
C ASN A 258 15.99 19.87 -13.34
N THR A 259 15.91 18.55 -13.54
CA THR A 259 16.20 17.55 -12.50
C THR A 259 17.16 16.46 -12.99
N GLY A 260 17.10 16.11 -14.28
CA GLY A 260 17.79 14.95 -14.86
C GLY A 260 16.87 13.73 -14.98
N TRP A 261 17.45 12.53 -15.01
CA TRP A 261 16.71 11.28 -15.09
C TRP A 261 16.03 10.95 -13.76
N VAL A 262 14.73 10.69 -13.80
CA VAL A 262 13.88 10.42 -12.64
C VAL A 262 13.02 9.18 -12.91
N GLY A 263 12.88 8.32 -11.92
CA GLY A 263 12.15 7.07 -12.04
C GLY A 263 10.63 7.24 -12.18
N VAL A 264 10.05 6.38 -13.00
CA VAL A 264 8.59 6.23 -13.18
C VAL A 264 8.27 4.75 -13.31
N ASP A 265 7.50 4.22 -12.39
CA ASP A 265 6.96 2.87 -12.45
C ASP A 265 5.43 2.89 -12.49
N SER A 266 4.88 2.73 -13.68
CA SER A 266 3.42 2.67 -13.86
C SER A 266 2.82 1.35 -13.34
N THR A 267 3.61 0.30 -13.13
CA THR A 267 3.15 -0.96 -12.54
C THR A 267 2.79 -0.77 -11.07
N TYR A 268 3.68 -0.11 -10.31
CA TYR A 268 3.46 0.16 -8.89
C TYR A 268 2.75 1.49 -8.64
N GLY A 269 2.57 2.31 -9.70
CA GLY A 269 1.97 3.64 -9.58
C GLY A 269 2.89 4.60 -8.85
N GLU A 270 4.16 4.67 -9.25
CA GLU A 270 5.16 5.60 -8.78
C GLU A 270 5.64 6.49 -9.91
N ALA A 271 5.77 7.79 -9.67
CA ALA A 271 6.25 8.76 -10.64
C ALA A 271 6.92 9.94 -9.94
N GLY A 272 8.03 10.40 -10.47
CA GLY A 272 8.80 11.50 -9.88
C GLY A 272 9.76 11.07 -8.77
N TYR A 273 9.68 9.85 -8.33
CA TYR A 273 10.63 9.08 -7.55
C TYR A 273 10.31 7.59 -7.68
N LEU A 274 11.25 6.72 -7.29
CA LEU A 274 10.98 5.32 -7.01
C LEU A 274 11.36 5.01 -5.58
N ASP A 275 10.67 4.08 -4.94
CA ASP A 275 11.10 3.53 -3.67
C ASP A 275 12.48 2.86 -3.76
N ALA A 276 13.18 2.73 -2.63
CA ALA A 276 14.53 2.15 -2.62
C ALA A 276 14.57 0.63 -2.79
N GLY A 277 13.45 -0.03 -3.06
CA GLY A 277 13.38 -1.42 -3.46
C GLY A 277 13.70 -1.68 -4.93
N HIS A 278 13.96 -0.64 -5.75
CA HIS A 278 14.29 -0.75 -7.17
C HIS A 278 15.81 -0.74 -7.40
N PHE A 279 16.38 -1.84 -7.84
CA PHE A 279 17.82 -2.02 -8.12
C PHE A 279 18.06 -2.12 -9.63
N ALA A 280 18.55 -1.04 -10.24
CA ALA A 280 18.78 -0.95 -11.68
C ALA A 280 20.01 -1.78 -12.10
N ILE A 281 19.89 -2.50 -13.22
CA ILE A 281 20.96 -3.25 -13.85
C ILE A 281 21.32 -2.62 -15.20
N ALA A 282 20.33 -2.35 -16.06
CA ALA A 282 20.54 -1.80 -17.39
C ALA A 282 19.54 -0.69 -17.70
N ALA A 283 20.00 0.30 -18.49
CA ALA A 283 19.14 1.36 -19.06
C ALA A 283 19.24 1.29 -20.59
N THR A 284 18.12 1.12 -21.27
CA THR A 284 18.05 0.87 -22.71
C THR A 284 16.95 1.70 -23.39
N ALA A 285 16.91 1.69 -24.72
CA ALA A 285 15.86 2.37 -25.46
C ALA A 285 14.50 1.69 -25.31
N ASP A 286 14.44 0.35 -25.25
CA ASP A 286 13.23 -0.40 -24.92
C ASP A 286 13.58 -1.72 -24.20
N ALA A 287 12.53 -2.49 -23.83
CA ALA A 287 12.71 -3.74 -23.09
C ALA A 287 13.50 -4.81 -23.87
N ASN A 288 13.44 -4.82 -25.20
CA ASN A 288 14.13 -5.82 -26.02
C ASN A 288 15.66 -5.62 -26.04
N ASP A 289 16.13 -4.39 -25.80
CA ASP A 289 17.55 -4.07 -25.83
C ASP A 289 18.25 -4.44 -24.51
N ALA A 290 17.51 -4.74 -23.45
CA ALA A 290 18.01 -5.16 -22.15
C ALA A 290 18.32 -6.66 -22.12
N VAL A 291 19.24 -7.12 -22.98
CA VAL A 291 19.60 -8.53 -23.12
C VAL A 291 20.53 -8.97 -22.00
N ASP A 292 20.07 -9.89 -21.14
CA ASP A 292 20.85 -10.38 -19.99
C ASP A 292 22.17 -11.05 -20.40
N PHE A 293 22.19 -11.77 -21.53
CA PHE A 293 23.34 -12.53 -21.99
C PHE A 293 23.55 -12.40 -23.49
N ALA A 294 24.80 -12.19 -23.88
CA ALA A 294 25.23 -12.26 -25.27
C ALA A 294 26.48 -13.16 -25.40
N SER A 295 26.43 -14.11 -26.30
CA SER A 295 27.58 -15.04 -26.50
C SER A 295 28.13 -14.95 -27.92
N THR A 296 29.43 -15.07 -28.01
CA THR A 296 30.14 -15.20 -29.29
C THR A 296 31.07 -16.42 -29.24
N THR A 297 30.98 -17.27 -30.24
CA THR A 297 31.86 -18.42 -30.37
C THR A 297 32.79 -18.28 -31.59
N MET A 298 34.09 -18.52 -31.40
CA MET A 298 35.07 -18.64 -32.48
C MET A 298 35.38 -20.13 -32.63
N SER A 299 34.73 -20.78 -33.58
CA SER A 299 34.80 -22.24 -33.75
C SER A 299 34.77 -22.64 -35.23
N ARG A 300 35.29 -23.82 -35.54
CA ARG A 300 35.29 -24.39 -36.90
C ARG A 300 33.89 -24.88 -37.33
N LYS A 301 33.06 -25.27 -36.37
CA LYS A 301 31.70 -25.72 -36.57
C LYS A 301 30.78 -24.91 -35.66
N PRO A 302 29.50 -24.71 -36.02
CA PRO A 302 28.56 -23.97 -35.18
C PRO A 302 28.47 -24.59 -33.78
N ILE A 303 28.60 -23.73 -32.77
CA ILE A 303 28.40 -24.04 -31.35
C ILE A 303 27.26 -23.13 -30.88
N ALA A 304 26.18 -23.72 -30.39
CA ALA A 304 25.09 -22.99 -29.79
C ALA A 304 25.34 -22.81 -28.28
N VAL A 305 25.06 -21.63 -27.75
CA VAL A 305 25.16 -21.32 -26.31
C VAL A 305 23.75 -20.94 -25.85
N SER A 306 23.31 -21.54 -24.76
CA SER A 306 22.03 -21.19 -24.09
C SER A 306 22.32 -20.75 -22.68
N THR A 307 21.59 -19.76 -22.20
CA THR A 307 21.62 -19.27 -20.82
C THR A 307 20.22 -18.96 -20.35
N THR A 308 19.93 -19.26 -19.08
CA THR A 308 18.64 -18.96 -18.43
C THR A 308 18.93 -18.32 -17.09
N LEU A 309 18.44 -17.10 -16.89
CA LEU A 309 18.55 -16.38 -15.62
C LEU A 309 17.51 -16.93 -14.63
N GLY A 310 17.93 -17.23 -13.41
CA GLY A 310 17.04 -17.59 -12.30
C GLY A 310 16.45 -16.36 -11.63
N LEU A 311 15.50 -16.61 -10.73
CA LEU A 311 14.97 -15.55 -9.87
C LEU A 311 16.04 -15.06 -8.89
N PRO A 312 16.09 -13.75 -8.58
CA PRO A 312 17.05 -13.22 -7.62
C PRO A 312 16.70 -13.69 -6.21
N HIS A 313 17.73 -14.06 -5.45
CA HIS A 313 17.63 -14.23 -4.01
C HIS A 313 18.17 -12.99 -3.32
N VAL A 314 17.32 -12.30 -2.56
CA VAL A 314 17.68 -11.04 -1.91
C VAL A 314 17.53 -11.17 -0.40
N SER A 315 18.62 -10.85 0.32
CA SER A 315 18.64 -10.74 1.78
C SER A 315 18.69 -9.27 2.16
N VAL A 316 17.71 -8.79 2.91
CA VAL A 316 17.65 -7.41 3.38
C VAL A 316 18.49 -7.24 4.63
N ASN A 317 19.49 -6.35 4.58
CA ASN A 317 20.38 -6.02 5.70
C ASN A 317 19.81 -4.89 6.57
N SER A 318 19.25 -3.85 5.92
CA SER A 318 18.56 -2.76 6.62
C SER A 318 17.59 -2.03 5.71
N VAL A 319 16.57 -1.38 6.31
CA VAL A 319 15.57 -0.55 5.63
C VAL A 319 15.45 0.78 6.36
N GLU A 320 15.36 1.87 5.63
CA GLU A 320 15.01 3.20 6.10
C GLU A 320 13.69 3.62 5.44
N PHE A 321 12.78 4.22 6.23
CA PHE A 321 11.49 4.67 5.72
C PHE A 321 11.45 6.19 5.56
N PHE A 322 10.62 6.66 4.63
CA PHE A 322 10.32 8.08 4.52
C PHE A 322 9.62 8.60 5.77
N SER A 323 9.84 9.86 6.07
CA SER A 323 9.18 10.57 7.15
C SER A 323 9.10 12.07 6.86
N GLY A 324 8.04 12.74 7.35
CA GLY A 324 7.92 14.19 7.25
C GLY A 324 7.71 14.71 5.82
N LEU A 325 7.07 13.94 4.96
CA LEU A 325 6.78 14.32 3.58
C LEU A 325 5.39 14.94 3.45
N THR A 326 4.42 14.39 4.20
CA THR A 326 3.02 14.77 4.08
C THR A 326 2.40 15.05 5.45
N GLN A 327 1.37 15.89 5.44
CA GLN A 327 0.42 16.06 6.53
C GLN A 327 -0.98 15.80 5.99
N ALA A 328 -1.70 14.84 6.57
CA ALA A 328 -2.99 14.45 6.03
C ALA A 328 -4.08 14.39 7.09
N THR A 329 -5.33 14.53 6.64
CA THR A 329 -6.54 14.41 7.46
C THR A 329 -7.55 13.53 6.76
N LEU A 330 -8.15 12.61 7.51
CA LEU A 330 -9.23 11.75 7.06
C LEU A 330 -10.33 11.76 8.12
N LYS A 331 -11.51 12.28 7.77
CA LYS A 331 -12.62 12.41 8.72
C LYS A 331 -13.45 11.13 8.75
N GLU A 332 -14.06 10.89 9.90
CA GLU A 332 -15.09 9.87 10.04
C GLU A 332 -16.31 10.23 9.16
N ARG A 333 -16.93 9.20 8.55
CA ARG A 333 -18.10 9.38 7.70
C ARG A 333 -19.20 8.37 8.03
N ILE A 334 -20.42 8.86 8.04
CA ILE A 334 -21.64 8.05 8.09
C ILE A 334 -22.03 7.71 6.65
N VAL A 335 -22.33 6.44 6.40
CA VAL A 335 -22.75 5.92 5.09
C VAL A 335 -23.96 5.00 5.27
N HIS A 336 -24.86 4.95 4.28
CA HIS A 336 -25.98 4.02 4.33
C HIS A 336 -25.66 2.68 3.68
N SER A 337 -26.31 1.62 4.14
CA SER A 337 -26.20 0.29 3.55
C SER A 337 -26.50 0.32 2.04
N GLY A 338 -25.55 -0.10 1.20
CA GLY A 338 -25.65 -0.10 -0.25
C GLY A 338 -25.44 1.25 -0.95
N GLU A 339 -25.16 2.33 -0.19
CA GLU A 339 -24.92 3.68 -0.73
C GLU A 339 -23.62 3.74 -1.54
N SER A 340 -23.66 4.53 -2.63
CA SER A 340 -22.44 5.01 -3.31
C SER A 340 -22.14 6.41 -2.78
N PHE A 341 -20.94 6.63 -2.30
CA PHE A 341 -20.54 7.88 -1.65
C PHE A 341 -19.12 8.30 -2.03
N GLU A 342 -18.81 9.56 -1.78
CA GLU A 342 -17.45 10.10 -1.93
C GLU A 342 -16.80 10.23 -0.57
N LEU A 343 -15.57 9.71 -0.44
CA LEU A 343 -14.73 9.85 0.74
C LEU A 343 -13.65 10.88 0.44
N GLU A 344 -13.58 11.92 1.27
CA GLU A 344 -12.63 13.01 1.12
C GLU A 344 -11.48 12.91 2.13
N ALA A 345 -10.27 13.25 1.67
CA ALA A 345 -9.09 13.40 2.52
C ALA A 345 -8.32 14.66 2.14
N GLY A 346 -7.91 15.43 3.14
CA GLY A 346 -6.99 16.55 2.93
C GLY A 346 -5.54 16.06 3.00
N VAL A 347 -4.71 16.45 2.01
CA VAL A 347 -3.27 16.14 1.99
C VAL A 347 -2.48 17.40 1.69
N LYS A 348 -1.45 17.67 2.49
CA LYS A 348 -0.52 18.78 2.34
C LYS A 348 0.90 18.25 2.15
N ASN A 349 1.62 18.80 1.18
CA ASN A 349 3.05 18.55 0.98
C ASN A 349 3.87 19.37 1.97
N ILE A 350 4.64 18.71 2.83
CA ILE A 350 5.57 19.33 3.79
C ILE A 350 7.04 18.93 3.55
N SER A 351 7.34 18.23 2.45
CA SER A 351 8.69 17.73 2.11
C SER A 351 9.71 18.81 1.80
N GLY A 352 9.26 20.04 1.52
CA GLY A 352 10.15 21.13 1.13
C GLY A 352 10.40 21.26 -0.37
N HIS A 353 9.95 20.33 -1.20
CA HIS A 353 10.10 20.27 -2.66
C HIS A 353 8.75 20.04 -3.34
N ASP A 354 8.65 20.36 -4.63
CA ASP A 354 7.54 19.90 -5.46
C ASP A 354 7.65 18.38 -5.64
N ALA A 355 6.53 17.63 -5.56
CA ALA A 355 6.58 16.19 -5.63
C ALA A 355 5.26 15.58 -6.13
N ILE A 356 5.35 14.39 -6.72
CA ILE A 356 4.21 13.52 -7.00
C ILE A 356 4.17 12.46 -5.90
N PHE A 357 3.03 12.31 -5.23
CA PHE A 357 2.84 11.34 -4.16
C PHE A 357 1.85 10.25 -4.59
N PRO A 358 2.19 8.96 -4.46
CA PRO A 358 1.23 7.86 -4.53
C PRO A 358 0.43 7.86 -3.22
N ILE A 359 -0.86 8.14 -3.32
CA ILE A 359 -1.78 8.20 -2.18
C ILE A 359 -2.89 7.19 -2.41
N GLU A 360 -3.09 6.30 -1.45
CA GLU A 360 -4.04 5.21 -1.58
C GLU A 360 -5.07 5.24 -0.46
N ILE A 361 -6.31 4.84 -0.76
CA ILE A 361 -7.33 4.56 0.23
C ILE A 361 -7.49 3.06 0.43
N ALA A 362 -7.27 2.59 1.65
CA ALA A 362 -7.53 1.23 2.07
C ALA A 362 -8.81 1.19 2.89
N ALA A 363 -9.86 0.59 2.35
CA ALA A 363 -11.12 0.35 3.02
C ALA A 363 -11.32 -1.16 3.25
N HIS A 364 -12.25 -1.52 4.15
CA HIS A 364 -12.61 -2.92 4.34
C HIS A 364 -13.03 -3.56 3.00
N LYS A 365 -12.66 -4.82 2.78
CA LYS A 365 -12.87 -5.57 1.52
C LYS A 365 -14.32 -5.60 1.02
N ASP A 366 -15.30 -5.40 1.89
CA ASP A 366 -16.71 -5.37 1.53
C ASP A 366 -17.10 -4.07 0.80
N PHE A 367 -16.26 -3.02 0.88
CA PHE A 367 -16.46 -1.78 0.13
C PHE A 367 -15.86 -1.91 -1.26
N MET A 368 -16.62 -1.49 -2.27
CA MET A 368 -16.11 -1.43 -3.63
C MET A 368 -15.59 -0.01 -3.91
N ALA A 369 -14.36 0.08 -4.41
CA ALA A 369 -13.78 1.33 -4.89
C ALA A 369 -13.54 1.24 -6.39
N THR A 370 -13.73 2.34 -7.13
CA THR A 370 -13.42 2.40 -8.56
C THR A 370 -11.92 2.52 -8.80
N THR A 371 -11.22 3.21 -7.92
CA THR A 371 -9.77 3.42 -7.90
C THR A 371 -9.36 3.58 -6.46
N THR A 372 -8.32 2.87 -6.02
CA THR A 372 -7.79 2.99 -4.65
C THR A 372 -6.63 3.98 -4.58
N GLN A 373 -5.74 3.98 -5.58
CA GLN A 373 -4.53 4.79 -5.64
C GLN A 373 -4.70 5.99 -6.58
N GLN A 374 -4.16 7.14 -6.16
CA GLN A 374 -4.05 8.36 -6.95
C GLN A 374 -2.60 8.87 -6.89
N LEU A 375 -2.03 9.19 -8.05
CA LEU A 375 -0.79 9.96 -8.14
C LEU A 375 -1.13 11.44 -8.05
N VAL A 376 -0.62 12.13 -7.05
CA VAL A 376 -1.01 13.51 -6.73
C VAL A 376 0.21 14.43 -6.78
N PHE A 377 0.27 15.30 -7.77
CA PHE A 377 1.27 16.37 -7.79
C PHE A 377 0.87 17.46 -6.80
N LEU A 378 1.78 17.78 -5.88
CA LEU A 378 1.66 18.85 -4.91
C LEU A 378 2.93 19.71 -4.93
N LYS A 379 2.77 21.01 -5.14
CA LYS A 379 3.87 21.96 -4.94
C LYS A 379 4.27 22.01 -3.47
N LYS A 380 5.48 22.47 -3.22
CA LYS A 380 5.96 22.72 -1.85
C LYS A 380 4.94 23.53 -1.05
N GLY A 381 4.48 22.99 0.07
CA GLY A 381 3.50 23.61 0.97
C GLY A 381 2.06 23.59 0.48
N GLU A 382 1.78 23.09 -0.73
CA GLU A 382 0.42 22.98 -1.28
C GLU A 382 -0.40 21.94 -0.53
N GLN A 383 -1.70 22.24 -0.38
CA GLN A 383 -2.70 21.33 0.16
C GLN A 383 -3.80 21.11 -0.86
N LYS A 384 -4.21 19.84 -1.03
CA LYS A 384 -5.36 19.45 -1.87
C LYS A 384 -6.32 18.58 -1.07
N THR A 385 -7.60 18.64 -1.44
CA THR A 385 -8.61 17.66 -1.05
C THR A 385 -8.72 16.63 -2.16
N LEU A 386 -8.54 15.36 -1.79
CA LEU A 386 -8.66 14.22 -2.68
C LEU A 386 -9.98 13.51 -2.40
N THR A 387 -10.57 12.91 -3.44
CA THR A 387 -11.88 12.27 -3.37
C THR A 387 -11.81 10.88 -3.97
N TRP A 388 -12.36 9.89 -3.26
CA TRP A 388 -12.54 8.52 -3.74
C TRP A 388 -14.01 8.16 -3.78
N LYS A 389 -14.44 7.51 -4.85
CA LYS A 389 -15.80 6.96 -4.99
C LYS A 389 -15.83 5.54 -4.47
N LEU A 390 -16.60 5.32 -3.41
CA LEU A 390 -16.80 4.03 -2.78
C LEU A 390 -18.28 3.64 -2.80
N LYS A 391 -18.52 2.33 -2.72
CA LYS A 391 -19.86 1.78 -2.53
C LYS A 391 -19.86 0.91 -1.28
N ALA A 392 -20.75 1.23 -0.35
CA ALA A 392 -20.96 0.46 0.86
C ALA A 392 -21.59 -0.91 0.55
N PRO A 393 -21.28 -1.96 1.30
CA PRO A 393 -21.93 -3.25 1.15
C PRO A 393 -23.42 -3.14 1.50
N LYS A 394 -24.24 -3.99 0.88
CA LYS A 394 -25.63 -4.16 1.31
C LYS A 394 -25.64 -5.06 2.54
N ARG A 395 -26.01 -4.52 3.69
CA ARG A 395 -26.17 -5.23 4.96
C ARG A 395 -27.56 -4.95 5.51
N ASP A 396 -28.15 -5.96 6.14
CA ASP A 396 -29.33 -5.73 6.95
C ASP A 396 -28.89 -5.12 8.29
N VAL A 397 -29.21 -3.85 8.48
CA VAL A 397 -28.93 -3.10 9.70
C VAL A 397 -30.28 -2.77 10.32
N SER A 398 -30.77 -3.65 11.18
CA SER A 398 -32.07 -3.45 11.83
C SER A 398 -31.98 -2.49 13.01
N GLN A 399 -30.86 -2.46 13.72
CA GLN A 399 -30.58 -1.56 14.85
C GLN A 399 -29.08 -1.26 14.93
N GLY A 400 -28.72 -0.02 15.37
CA GLY A 400 -27.33 0.39 15.56
C GLY A 400 -26.61 0.68 14.25
N TYR A 401 -25.32 0.42 14.21
CA TYR A 401 -24.45 0.66 13.05
C TYR A 401 -23.29 -0.34 13.01
N TYR A 402 -22.77 -0.57 11.81
CA TYR A 402 -21.47 -1.25 11.64
C TYR A 402 -20.36 -0.22 11.54
N LYS A 403 -19.25 -0.47 12.22
CA LYS A 403 -18.05 0.38 12.18
C LYS A 403 -16.94 -0.31 11.41
N TYR A 404 -16.51 0.30 10.31
CA TYR A 404 -15.45 -0.20 9.45
C TYR A 404 -14.25 0.73 9.49
N GLY A 405 -13.04 0.16 9.60
CA GLY A 405 -11.82 0.92 9.46
C GLY A 405 -11.59 1.38 8.02
N VAL A 406 -11.04 2.56 7.87
CA VAL A 406 -10.55 3.10 6.60
C VAL A 406 -9.21 3.79 6.87
N ALA A 407 -8.25 3.63 5.96
CA ALA A 407 -6.94 4.25 6.07
C ALA A 407 -6.58 5.00 4.79
N LEU A 408 -5.98 6.17 4.94
CA LEU A 408 -5.26 6.87 3.89
C LEU A 408 -3.79 6.48 4.01
N LEU A 409 -3.27 5.83 2.98
CA LEU A 409 -1.90 5.35 2.92
C LEU A 409 -1.05 6.37 2.15
N LEU A 410 0.04 6.81 2.76
CA LEU A 410 0.94 7.86 2.28
C LEU A 410 2.38 7.29 2.21
N PRO A 411 3.30 7.89 1.44
CA PRO A 411 4.69 7.43 1.40
C PRO A 411 5.39 7.46 2.77
N ASP A 412 4.99 8.35 3.66
CA ASP A 412 5.61 8.55 4.98
C ASP A 412 4.73 8.12 6.16
N GLY A 413 3.71 7.28 5.92
CA GLY A 413 2.86 6.74 6.96
C GLY A 413 1.41 6.50 6.54
N ASN A 414 0.52 6.48 7.52
CA ASN A 414 -0.91 6.35 7.27
C ASN A 414 -1.75 7.19 8.25
N VAL A 415 -2.95 7.56 7.81
CA VAL A 415 -3.97 8.19 8.65
C VAL A 415 -5.22 7.34 8.64
N THR A 416 -5.67 6.91 9.81
CA THR A 416 -6.83 6.03 9.94
C THR A 416 -8.07 6.78 10.40
N SER A 417 -9.25 6.32 9.96
CA SER A 417 -10.56 6.83 10.36
C SER A 417 -11.60 5.72 10.31
N TRP A 418 -12.88 6.08 10.40
CA TRP A 418 -13.96 5.12 10.45
C TRP A 418 -15.08 5.48 9.46
N LEU A 419 -15.68 4.43 8.88
CA LEU A 419 -16.94 4.48 8.18
C LEU A 419 -18.01 3.86 9.09
N ARG A 420 -19.02 4.64 9.47
CA ARG A 420 -20.16 4.14 10.24
C ARG A 420 -21.29 3.85 9.28
N MET A 421 -21.60 2.58 9.07
CA MET A 421 -22.67 2.18 8.18
C MET A 421 -23.98 2.01 8.96
N VAL A 422 -24.96 2.79 8.59
CA VAL A 422 -26.31 2.79 9.13
C VAL A 422 -27.30 2.11 8.16
N PRO A 423 -28.57 1.87 8.55
CA PRO A 423 -29.60 1.35 7.67
C PRO A 423 -29.70 2.10 6.34
N GLY A 424 -30.08 1.43 5.26
CA GLY A 424 -30.30 2.06 3.95
C GLY A 424 -31.53 2.97 4.00
N THR A 425 -31.54 4.03 3.18
CA THR A 425 -32.70 4.91 3.02
C THR A 425 -33.88 4.10 2.49
N GLY A 426 -34.99 4.03 3.27
CA GLY A 426 -36.20 3.28 2.92
C GLY A 426 -36.30 1.85 3.48
N THR A 427 -35.36 1.40 4.34
CA THR A 427 -35.52 0.17 5.11
C THR A 427 -36.34 0.41 6.38
N GLU A 428 -37.23 -0.52 6.75
CA GLU A 428 -37.81 -0.58 8.08
C GLU A 428 -36.66 -0.71 9.08
N GLY A 429 -36.39 0.31 9.88
CA GLY A 429 -35.25 0.34 10.81
C GLY A 429 -34.40 1.62 10.74
N ASN A 430 -34.65 2.52 9.80
CA ASN A 430 -34.04 3.85 9.78
C ASN A 430 -34.75 4.76 10.79
N THR A 431 -34.67 4.43 12.09
CA THR A 431 -35.25 5.15 13.20
C THR A 431 -34.18 5.79 14.06
N ALA A 432 -34.55 6.87 14.74
CA ALA A 432 -33.72 7.39 15.81
C ALA A 432 -33.73 6.41 16.99
N HIS A 433 -32.58 6.26 17.63
CA HIS A 433 -32.46 5.53 18.89
C HIS A 433 -31.65 6.38 19.88
N ILE A 434 -32.38 7.17 20.69
CA ILE A 434 -31.77 8.14 21.59
C ILE A 434 -31.71 7.59 23.00
N GLU A 435 -30.48 7.53 23.54
CA GLU A 435 -30.22 7.08 24.90
C GLU A 435 -29.59 8.19 25.75
N VAL A 436 -29.91 8.15 27.05
CA VAL A 436 -29.22 8.96 28.07
C VAL A 436 -27.91 8.23 28.43
N ARG A 437 -26.78 8.90 28.20
CA ARG A 437 -25.44 8.38 28.52
C ARG A 437 -24.92 8.84 29.85
N ASP A 438 -25.25 10.06 30.24
CA ASP A 438 -24.79 10.64 31.50
C ASP A 438 -25.73 11.74 31.98
N ILE A 439 -25.83 11.91 33.28
CA ILE A 439 -26.51 13.03 33.94
C ILE A 439 -25.60 13.55 35.03
N SER A 440 -25.14 14.78 34.85
CA SER A 440 -24.22 15.47 35.75
C SER A 440 -24.88 16.68 36.41
N PRO A 441 -25.52 16.54 37.60
CA PRO A 441 -26.06 17.66 38.35
C PRO A 441 -24.96 18.39 39.14
N THR A 442 -24.98 19.73 39.05
CA THR A 442 -24.03 20.57 39.78
C THR A 442 -24.79 21.73 40.46
N ILE A 443 -24.40 22.14 41.69
CA ILE A 443 -24.94 23.30 42.36
C ILE A 443 -23.93 24.45 42.26
N SER A 444 -24.39 25.58 41.69
CA SER A 444 -23.59 26.81 41.61
C SER A 444 -24.35 27.93 42.34
N GLY A 445 -23.91 28.25 43.55
CA GLY A 445 -24.62 29.16 44.44
C GLY A 445 -25.99 28.60 44.88
N ALA A 446 -27.06 29.29 44.53
CA ALA A 446 -28.44 28.84 44.81
C ALA A 446 -29.13 28.16 43.61
N ALA A 447 -28.44 27.92 42.50
CA ALA A 447 -29.00 27.34 41.31
C ALA A 447 -28.48 25.90 41.09
N LEU A 448 -29.36 24.98 40.68
CA LEU A 448 -29.03 23.65 40.18
C LEU A 448 -28.85 23.72 38.67
N GLU A 449 -27.73 23.27 38.19
CA GLU A 449 -27.46 23.06 36.79
C GLU A 449 -27.41 21.55 36.52
N ILE A 450 -28.25 21.07 35.59
CA ILE A 450 -28.31 19.67 35.19
C ILE A 450 -27.79 19.57 33.75
N GLN A 451 -26.69 18.89 33.53
CA GLN A 451 -26.20 18.53 32.23
C GLN A 451 -26.62 17.10 31.90
N VAL A 452 -27.34 16.90 30.80
CA VAL A 452 -27.76 15.60 30.30
C VAL A 452 -27.03 15.32 29.00
N THR A 453 -26.25 14.28 28.96
CA THR A 453 -25.58 13.79 27.73
C THR A 453 -26.47 12.76 27.04
N LEU A 454 -26.95 13.09 25.85
CA LEU A 454 -27.76 12.25 24.99
C LEU A 454 -26.92 11.73 23.83
N GLU A 455 -27.17 10.51 23.39
CA GLU A 455 -26.56 9.92 22.20
C GLU A 455 -27.64 9.25 21.34
N ASN A 456 -27.74 9.66 20.08
CA ASN A 456 -28.57 8.99 19.09
C ASN A 456 -27.73 7.91 18.40
N SER A 457 -27.93 6.63 18.73
CA SER A 457 -27.26 5.50 18.08
C SER A 457 -27.99 4.99 16.83
N GLY A 458 -29.11 5.63 16.47
CA GLY A 458 -29.94 5.28 15.31
C GLY A 458 -29.47 5.92 14.00
N GLY A 459 -30.00 5.42 12.90
CA GLY A 459 -29.68 5.87 11.53
C GLY A 459 -30.50 7.07 11.04
N ALA A 460 -31.45 7.60 11.84
CA ALA A 460 -32.26 8.80 11.53
C ALA A 460 -32.10 9.86 12.60
N ALA A 461 -32.40 11.12 12.25
CA ALA A 461 -32.53 12.17 13.23
C ALA A 461 -33.71 11.90 14.16
N GLY A 462 -33.57 12.29 15.41
CA GLY A 462 -34.61 12.10 16.42
C GLY A 462 -34.65 13.23 17.43
N ARG A 463 -35.68 13.23 18.28
CA ARG A 463 -35.90 14.24 19.28
C ARG A 463 -36.03 13.64 20.66
N ALA A 464 -35.33 14.22 21.64
CA ALA A 464 -35.50 13.96 23.06
C ALA A 464 -36.18 15.13 23.72
N ASN A 465 -37.18 14.86 24.58
CA ASN A 465 -37.82 15.87 25.40
C ASN A 465 -37.51 15.59 26.88
N LEU A 466 -37.12 16.64 27.59
CA LEU A 466 -36.76 16.60 29.00
C LEU A 466 -37.83 17.38 29.78
N GLU A 467 -38.36 16.81 30.84
CA GLU A 467 -39.25 17.48 31.79
C GLU A 467 -38.65 17.40 33.18
N ILE A 468 -38.66 18.52 33.89
CA ILE A 468 -38.03 18.66 35.21
C ILE A 468 -39.08 19.00 36.24
N TYR A 469 -39.16 18.22 37.30
CA TYR A 469 -40.11 18.38 38.40
C TYR A 469 -39.34 18.59 39.70
N PHE A 470 -39.86 19.47 40.57
CA PHE A 470 -39.38 19.66 41.92
C PHE A 470 -40.50 19.33 42.90
N ASN A 471 -40.29 18.34 43.80
CA ASN A 471 -41.30 17.83 44.73
C ASN A 471 -42.66 17.50 44.07
N GLY A 472 -42.61 17.04 42.80
CA GLY A 472 -43.81 16.65 42.04
C GLY A 472 -44.45 17.77 41.19
N GLU A 473 -43.97 19.01 41.28
CA GLU A 473 -44.41 20.15 40.46
C GLU A 473 -43.47 20.36 39.28
N LYS A 474 -43.99 20.50 38.04
CA LYS A 474 -43.18 20.77 36.84
C LYS A 474 -42.62 22.17 36.90
N ILE A 475 -41.28 22.27 36.87
CA ILE A 475 -40.55 23.55 36.99
C ILE A 475 -39.77 23.92 35.72
N GLY A 476 -39.69 23.02 34.74
CA GLY A 476 -38.99 23.30 33.49
C GLY A 476 -39.13 22.19 32.47
N ASP A 477 -38.80 22.52 31.24
CA ASP A 477 -38.70 21.57 30.14
C ASP A 477 -37.63 22.03 29.13
N ALA A 478 -37.12 21.05 28.35
CA ALA A 478 -36.19 21.28 27.24
C ALA A 478 -36.41 20.23 26.16
N SER A 479 -35.95 20.52 24.97
CA SER A 479 -35.88 19.51 23.91
C SER A 479 -34.59 19.63 23.15
N ALA A 480 -34.11 18.49 22.63
CA ALA A 480 -32.94 18.40 21.77
C ALA A 480 -33.27 17.55 20.56
N GLU A 481 -32.97 18.06 19.38
CA GLU A 481 -32.93 17.27 18.16
C GLU A 481 -31.50 16.76 17.98
N LEU A 482 -31.33 15.47 17.76
CA LEU A 482 -30.03 14.83 17.49
C LEU A 482 -30.06 14.21 16.11
N ASP A 483 -29.08 14.57 15.32
CA ASP A 483 -28.84 13.88 14.05
C ASP A 483 -28.46 12.42 14.26
N ALA A 484 -28.47 11.62 13.20
CA ALA A 484 -28.02 10.24 13.25
C ALA A 484 -26.59 10.16 13.84
N LEU A 485 -26.40 9.29 14.83
CA LEU A 485 -25.12 9.04 15.54
C LEU A 485 -24.56 10.28 16.28
N GLU A 486 -25.37 11.29 16.52
CA GLU A 486 -24.94 12.48 17.25
C GLU A 486 -24.92 12.22 18.77
N LYS A 487 -23.90 12.78 19.43
CA LYS A 487 -23.82 12.90 20.87
C LYS A 487 -23.88 14.37 21.24
N ARG A 488 -24.84 14.73 22.10
CA ARG A 488 -25.11 16.14 22.48
C ARG A 488 -25.33 16.27 23.99
N ALA A 489 -24.72 17.27 24.59
CA ALA A 489 -25.01 17.67 25.95
C ALA A 489 -26.06 18.76 25.97
N VAL A 490 -27.10 18.58 26.78
CA VAL A 490 -28.17 19.54 27.02
C VAL A 490 -28.07 20.01 28.46
N THR A 491 -27.90 21.31 28.65
CA THR A 491 -27.78 21.91 29.98
C THR A 491 -29.01 22.69 30.35
N GLN A 492 -29.56 22.42 31.54
CA GLN A 492 -30.70 23.17 32.09
C GLN A 492 -30.31 23.78 33.45
N LYS A 493 -30.56 25.07 33.58
CA LYS A 493 -30.37 25.83 34.83
C LYS A 493 -31.71 26.06 35.50
N ILE A 494 -31.80 25.62 36.75
CA ILE A 494 -32.96 25.77 37.60
C ILE A 494 -32.61 26.79 38.66
N GLY A 495 -33.40 27.87 38.76
CA GLY A 495 -33.18 28.95 39.74
C GLY A 495 -33.26 28.48 41.18
N ALA A 496 -33.22 29.38 42.14
CA ALA A 496 -33.06 29.12 43.58
C ALA A 496 -33.77 27.84 44.06
N ILE A 497 -33.02 26.77 44.27
CA ILE A 497 -33.50 25.49 44.78
C ILE A 497 -33.36 25.44 46.29
N ARG A 498 -34.41 25.00 47.00
CA ARG A 498 -34.34 24.58 48.41
C ARG A 498 -34.06 23.07 48.47
N ALA A 499 -33.73 22.57 49.64
CA ALA A 499 -33.63 21.14 49.87
C ALA A 499 -34.92 20.43 49.40
N GLY A 500 -34.72 19.32 48.68
CA GLY A 500 -35.86 18.58 48.12
C GLY A 500 -35.45 17.59 47.06
N LYS A 501 -36.44 17.02 46.40
CA LYS A 501 -36.30 16.00 45.36
C LYS A 501 -36.58 16.61 43.98
N VAL A 502 -35.59 16.56 43.11
CA VAL A 502 -35.74 16.90 41.69
C VAL A 502 -35.93 15.58 40.91
N THR A 503 -36.99 15.51 40.12
CA THR A 503 -37.28 14.40 39.22
C THR A 503 -37.12 14.89 37.80
N LEU A 504 -36.24 14.22 37.04
CA LEU A 504 -36.00 14.46 35.64
C LEU A 504 -36.64 13.34 34.83
N LYS A 505 -37.63 13.66 34.01
CA LYS A 505 -38.23 12.74 33.04
C LYS A 505 -37.65 13.04 31.66
N ILE A 506 -37.13 12.03 31.02
CA ILE A 506 -36.55 12.12 29.67
C ILE A 506 -37.36 11.20 28.76
N MET A 507 -38.05 11.82 27.82
CA MET A 507 -38.82 11.15 26.78
C MET A 507 -37.95 11.03 25.53
N THR A 508 -37.53 9.83 25.25
CA THR A 508 -36.87 9.41 23.99
C THR A 508 -37.76 8.36 23.33
N ASP A 509 -37.22 7.27 22.86
CA ASP A 509 -38.02 6.09 22.44
C ASP A 509 -38.73 5.44 23.63
N VAL A 510 -38.18 5.62 24.82
CA VAL A 510 -38.70 5.12 26.10
C VAL A 510 -38.60 6.24 27.15
N GLU A 511 -39.63 6.37 27.99
CA GLU A 511 -39.55 7.26 29.16
C GLU A 511 -38.57 6.74 30.19
N LYS A 512 -37.57 7.55 30.56
CA LYS A 512 -36.64 7.29 31.67
C LYS A 512 -36.81 8.38 32.72
N THR A 513 -36.88 7.98 33.98
CA THR A 513 -36.98 8.89 35.12
C THR A 513 -35.75 8.79 36.01
N PHE A 514 -35.19 9.94 36.34
CA PHE A 514 -34.03 10.09 37.23
C PHE A 514 -34.37 10.96 38.41
N GLU A 515 -33.86 10.65 39.59
CA GLU A 515 -34.08 11.40 40.81
C GLU A 515 -32.75 11.98 41.32
N ILE A 516 -32.76 13.27 41.66
CA ILE A 516 -31.63 14.00 42.20
C ILE A 516 -32.09 14.55 43.57
N THR A 517 -31.41 14.19 44.65
CA THR A 517 -31.71 14.74 45.99
C THR A 517 -30.82 15.92 46.25
N VAL A 518 -31.45 17.08 46.53
CA VAL A 518 -30.77 18.31 46.91
C VAL A 518 -30.73 18.37 48.46
N PRO A 519 -29.58 18.33 49.12
CA PRO A 519 -29.47 18.29 50.57
C PRO A 519 -29.76 19.65 51.22
N GLU A 520 -30.13 19.66 52.50
CA GLU A 520 -30.38 20.91 53.27
C GLU A 520 -29.08 21.73 53.50
N LYS A 521 -27.94 21.08 53.53
CA LYS A 521 -26.61 21.73 53.56
C LYS A 521 -25.85 21.29 52.34
N ILE A 522 -25.40 22.21 51.54
CA ILE A 522 -24.51 21.97 50.42
C ILE A 522 -23.15 21.54 51.05
N ALA A 523 -22.84 20.25 50.97
CA ALA A 523 -21.51 19.72 51.24
C ALA A 523 -20.73 19.67 49.90
N ASP A 524 -19.39 19.63 49.96
CA ASP A 524 -18.51 19.55 48.78
C ASP A 524 -18.58 18.19 48.06
N GLU A 525 -19.59 17.37 48.28
CA GLU A 525 -19.80 16.11 47.60
C GLU A 525 -20.65 16.29 46.32
N PRO A 526 -20.29 15.60 45.19
CA PRO A 526 -21.03 15.68 43.95
C PRO A 526 -22.44 15.04 44.10
N LEU A 527 -23.44 15.71 43.58
CA LEU A 527 -24.79 15.18 43.51
C LEU A 527 -24.84 14.02 42.52
N VAL A 528 -25.58 12.98 42.86
CA VAL A 528 -25.76 11.80 42.00
C VAL A 528 -27.20 11.70 41.53
N ALA A 529 -27.39 11.49 40.23
CA ALA A 529 -28.67 11.15 39.65
C ALA A 529 -28.85 9.60 39.68
N THR A 530 -29.98 9.16 40.29
CA THR A 530 -30.27 7.73 40.37
C THR A 530 -31.46 7.42 39.45
N GLN A 531 -31.33 6.44 38.59
CA GLN A 531 -32.44 5.99 37.73
C GLN A 531 -33.49 5.25 38.57
N THR A 532 -34.74 5.68 38.47
CA THR A 532 -35.85 4.98 39.12
C THR A 532 -36.20 3.72 38.28
N PRO A 533 -36.29 2.51 38.89
CA PRO A 533 -36.70 1.33 38.15
C PRO A 533 -38.09 1.51 37.52
N THR A 534 -38.19 1.46 36.22
CA THR A 534 -39.45 1.31 35.51
C THR A 534 -39.93 -0.14 35.67
N GLN A 535 -41.18 -0.36 36.05
CA GLN A 535 -41.78 -1.69 36.04
C GLN A 535 -41.66 -2.30 34.64
N PRO A 536 -41.25 -3.56 34.50
CA PRO A 536 -41.08 -4.19 33.19
C PRO A 536 -42.47 -4.38 32.55
N SER A 537 -42.68 -3.80 31.38
CA SER A 537 -43.69 -4.30 30.44
C SER A 537 -43.27 -5.67 29.94
N PRO A 538 -44.20 -6.62 29.73
CA PRO A 538 -43.87 -7.99 29.47
C PRO A 538 -43.26 -8.19 28.08
N SER A 539 -42.07 -8.79 28.08
CA SER A 539 -41.40 -9.60 27.04
C SER A 539 -41.35 -9.02 25.60
N ALA A 540 -40.22 -8.42 25.28
CA ALA A 540 -39.60 -8.63 24.00
C ALA A 540 -38.23 -9.34 24.28
N GLY A 541 -37.97 -10.42 23.56
CA GLY A 541 -36.91 -11.37 23.87
C GLY A 541 -35.51 -10.71 23.81
N LEU A 542 -34.64 -11.25 24.65
CA LEU A 542 -33.22 -10.99 24.68
C LEU A 542 -32.61 -11.16 23.28
N ALA A 543 -32.41 -10.05 22.57
CA ALA A 543 -31.50 -10.02 21.44
C ALA A 543 -30.09 -9.88 22.01
N ASN A 544 -29.24 -10.88 21.74
CA ASN A 544 -27.83 -10.85 22.06
C ASN A 544 -27.20 -9.56 21.53
N GLU A 545 -26.50 -8.84 22.40
CA GLU A 545 -25.63 -7.74 22.03
C GLU A 545 -24.68 -8.21 20.94
N PRO A 546 -24.61 -7.56 19.75
CA PRO A 546 -23.63 -7.95 18.76
C PRO A 546 -22.23 -7.63 19.30
N GLN A 547 -21.46 -8.68 19.56
CA GLN A 547 -20.03 -8.51 19.84
C GLN A 547 -19.40 -7.78 18.66
N ASN A 548 -18.91 -6.58 18.90
CA ASN A 548 -18.11 -5.82 17.95
C ASN A 548 -16.91 -6.69 17.52
N PRO A 549 -16.78 -7.07 16.26
CA PRO A 549 -15.59 -7.75 15.81
C PRO A 549 -14.39 -6.80 16.00
N LYS A 550 -13.30 -7.33 16.56
CA LYS A 550 -12.02 -6.61 16.60
C LYS A 550 -11.69 -6.15 15.18
N PRO A 551 -11.17 -4.92 15.00
CA PRO A 551 -10.84 -4.42 13.67
C PRO A 551 -9.72 -5.28 13.07
N ASP A 552 -10.06 -6.03 12.04
CA ASP A 552 -9.13 -6.85 11.28
C ASP A 552 -8.55 -5.96 10.16
N PHE A 553 -7.46 -5.26 10.45
CA PHE A 553 -6.74 -4.43 9.48
C PHE A 553 -5.89 -5.25 8.49
N ALA A 554 -5.84 -6.58 8.68
CA ALA A 554 -4.98 -7.46 7.88
C ALA A 554 -5.66 -8.09 6.64
N ALA A 555 -6.86 -7.67 6.26
CA ALA A 555 -7.63 -8.34 5.20
C ALA A 555 -7.76 -7.50 3.92
N GLY A 556 -6.67 -6.98 3.42
CA GLY A 556 -6.57 -6.39 2.07
C GLY A 556 -5.69 -7.20 1.11
N ILE A 557 -5.00 -8.24 1.58
CA ILE A 557 -4.13 -9.09 0.78
C ILE A 557 -4.66 -10.52 0.87
N GLY A 558 -4.97 -11.12 -0.26
CA GLY A 558 -5.74 -12.34 -0.42
C GLY A 558 -5.20 -13.59 0.33
N PRO A 559 -6.08 -14.58 0.59
CA PRO A 559 -5.74 -15.75 1.38
C PRO A 559 -5.03 -16.81 0.52
N ILE A 560 -3.73 -16.75 0.35
CA ILE A 560 -2.94 -17.80 -0.32
C ILE A 560 -1.73 -18.29 0.50
N LEU A 561 -1.64 -18.14 1.79
CA LEU A 561 -0.46 -18.70 2.51
C LEU A 561 -0.73 -19.26 3.91
N ILE A 562 -1.87 -19.92 4.15
CA ILE A 562 -2.01 -20.75 5.35
C ILE A 562 -1.67 -22.23 5.06
N GLY A 563 -1.64 -22.66 3.79
CA GLY A 563 -1.34 -24.05 3.42
C GLY A 563 0.14 -24.45 3.58
N GLY A 564 1.08 -23.55 3.28
CA GLY A 564 2.51 -23.88 3.26
C GLY A 564 3.15 -24.03 4.65
N ALA A 565 2.80 -23.15 5.57
CA ALA A 565 3.36 -23.19 6.94
C ALA A 565 2.86 -24.39 7.75
N VAL A 566 1.61 -24.79 7.57
CA VAL A 566 1.04 -25.97 8.25
C VAL A 566 1.65 -27.27 7.72
N VAL A 567 1.91 -27.36 6.41
CA VAL A 567 2.58 -28.54 5.81
C VAL A 567 4.03 -28.63 6.25
N ALA A 568 4.76 -27.52 6.37
CA ALA A 568 6.14 -27.51 6.86
C ALA A 568 6.24 -27.92 8.34
N VAL A 569 5.31 -27.49 9.18
CA VAL A 569 5.26 -27.89 10.60
C VAL A 569 4.89 -29.36 10.75
N ILE A 570 3.97 -29.87 9.96
CA ILE A 570 3.60 -31.30 9.98
C ILE A 570 4.76 -32.17 9.48
N ALA A 571 5.49 -31.74 8.44
CA ALA A 571 6.67 -32.44 7.94
C ALA A 571 7.82 -32.44 8.97
N ALA A 572 8.05 -31.32 9.67
CA ALA A 572 9.05 -31.24 10.73
C ALA A 572 8.69 -32.11 11.94
N LEU A 573 7.44 -32.14 12.35
CA LEU A 573 6.96 -33.00 13.44
C LEU A 573 7.02 -34.50 13.08
N ALA A 574 6.76 -34.87 11.82
CA ALA A 574 6.91 -36.23 11.32
C ALA A 574 8.38 -36.67 11.28
N ALA A 575 9.30 -35.78 10.89
CA ALA A 575 10.75 -36.04 10.90
C ALA A 575 11.28 -36.22 12.33
N ILE A 576 10.84 -35.42 13.28
CA ILE A 576 11.20 -35.56 14.71
C ILE A 576 10.64 -36.87 15.30
N ALA A 577 9.43 -37.27 14.94
CA ALA A 577 8.83 -38.53 15.39
C ALA A 577 9.54 -39.78 14.80
N LEU A 578 10.11 -39.68 13.59
CA LEU A 578 10.92 -40.71 12.96
C LEU A 578 12.33 -40.80 13.55
N LEU A 579 12.93 -39.69 13.98
CA LEU A 579 14.24 -39.66 14.63
C LEU A 579 14.19 -40.13 16.11
N SER A 580 13.04 -40.04 16.76
CA SER A 580 12.84 -40.52 18.16
C SER A 580 12.56 -42.02 18.28
N ARG A 581 12.47 -42.75 17.14
CA ARG A 581 12.26 -44.22 17.08
C ARG A 581 13.52 -45.00 16.66
N ARG A 582 14.69 -44.40 16.70
CA ARG A 582 15.98 -45.09 16.57
C ARG A 582 16.79 -45.00 17.84
#